data_4b85ec27f9bdd48496fdf1283790cf7f
#
_entry.id   4b85ec27f9bdd48496fdf1283790cf7f
#
_cell.length_a   1.000
_cell.length_b   1.000
_cell.length_c   1.000
_cell.angle_alpha   90.00
_cell.angle_beta   90.00
_cell.angle_gamma   90.00
#
_symmetry.space_group_name_H-M   'P 1'
#
loop_
_entity.id
_entity.type
_entity.pdbx_description
1 polymer ?
#
loop_
_entity_poly.entity_id
_entity_poly.type
_entity_poly.pdbx_seq_one_letter_code
_entity_poly.pdbx_strand_id
1 'polypeptide(L)'
;SFEYKLRKIVYKALKTRFCHTVLSFFSLIVQREYSTVAKMVLHGPRPLVLCGPSGSGKSTLLKKLFEEFPNTFGFSVSHTTRQPRVGEEDGVHYHFTTKEEMQKAIDAGQFLETACFSGNLYGTSKRAVEDVRRAGKVCVLDIEVQGVMQVKQTDLDPVFVFVKPPSMAELEKRLRDRNTETEESLQKRLNTAKSELAYGEEPGNFDIVITNDNFDKAFTKLRDFLEQEFKKQTVEGRHIQIHRK
;
A
#
# COMPACT_ATOMS: atom_id res chain seq x y z
N SER A 1 -7.04 30.30 6.99
CA SER A 1 -6.27 29.05 7.22
C SER A 1 -5.19 29.33 8.27
N PHE A 2 -4.80 28.30 9.00
CA PHE A 2 -3.80 28.36 10.09
C PHE A 2 -2.45 28.95 9.60
N GLU A 3 -2.04 28.57 8.40
CA GLU A 3 -0.80 29.08 7.77
C GLU A 3 -0.80 30.60 7.54
N TYR A 4 -1.93 31.17 7.15
CA TYR A 4 -2.06 32.62 6.95
C TYR A 4 -1.95 33.39 8.27
N LYS A 5 -2.51 32.86 9.36
CA LYS A 5 -2.39 33.44 10.71
C LYS A 5 -0.96 33.36 11.23
N LEU A 6 -0.27 32.24 10.99
CA LEU A 6 1.13 32.03 11.38
C LEU A 6 2.08 33.00 10.67
N ARG A 7 1.92 33.19 9.35
CA ARG A 7 2.69 34.15 8.55
C ARG A 7 2.51 35.60 9.04
N LYS A 8 1.28 35.98 9.45
CA LYS A 8 1.01 37.29 10.00
C LYS A 8 1.66 37.53 11.37
N ILE A 9 1.71 36.50 12.23
CA ILE A 9 2.33 36.55 13.54
C ILE A 9 3.86 36.65 13.39
N VAL A 10 4.46 35.85 12.52
CA VAL A 10 5.91 35.88 12.23
C VAL A 10 6.32 37.24 11.63
N TYR A 11 5.54 37.79 10.69
CA TYR A 11 5.81 39.09 10.07
C TYR A 11 5.68 40.24 11.07
N LYS A 12 4.76 40.14 12.04
CA LYS A 12 4.59 41.15 13.11
C LYS A 12 5.71 41.09 14.14
N ALA A 13 6.21 39.89 14.48
CA ALA A 13 7.34 39.66 15.38
C ALA A 13 8.69 40.17 14.81
N LEU A 14 8.86 40.07 13.49
CA LEU A 14 10.05 40.56 12.79
C LEU A 14 10.14 42.11 12.72
N LYS A 15 9.02 42.82 12.88
CA LYS A 15 8.96 44.30 12.86
C LYS A 15 9.17 44.96 14.19
N THR A 16 9.07 44.21 15.29
CA THR A 16 9.33 44.75 16.63
C THR A 16 10.70 44.28 17.12
N ARG A 17 11.61 45.18 17.42
CA ARG A 17 12.96 44.94 17.99
C ARG A 17 12.89 44.22 19.35
N PHE A 18 12.15 43.14 19.50
CA PHE A 18 12.06 42.38 20.73
C PHE A 18 12.81 41.06 20.62
N CYS A 19 13.95 41.09 21.27
CA CYS A 19 14.69 40.00 21.91
C CYS A 19 14.95 38.72 21.13
N HIS A 20 16.21 38.47 20.78
CA HIS A 20 16.79 37.22 20.29
C HIS A 20 16.29 35.97 21.04
N THR A 21 15.93 36.07 22.29
CA THR A 21 15.41 34.99 23.15
C THR A 21 14.03 34.52 22.73
N VAL A 22 13.14 35.39 22.27
CA VAL A 22 11.78 35.02 21.81
C VAL A 22 11.83 34.34 20.43
N LEU A 23 12.73 34.79 19.56
CA LEU A 23 12.98 34.17 18.27
C LEU A 23 13.60 32.76 18.39
N SER A 24 14.51 32.57 19.36
CA SER A 24 15.08 31.23 19.62
C SER A 24 14.05 30.28 20.23
N PHE A 25 13.17 30.77 21.13
CA PHE A 25 12.08 29.95 21.67
C PHE A 25 11.03 29.58 20.63
N PHE A 26 10.66 30.49 19.73
CA PHE A 26 9.74 30.22 18.63
C PHE A 26 10.38 29.29 17.60
N SER A 27 11.67 29.46 17.30
CA SER A 27 12.42 28.52 16.44
C SER A 27 12.47 27.13 17.05
N LEU A 28 12.68 26.98 18.34
CA LEU A 28 12.69 25.71 19.06
C LEU A 28 11.31 25.06 19.12
N ILE A 29 10.23 25.83 19.30
CA ILE A 29 8.86 25.30 19.27
C ILE A 29 8.50 24.85 17.85
N VAL A 30 8.78 25.67 16.83
CA VAL A 30 8.54 25.33 15.43
C VAL A 30 9.38 24.13 15.01
N GLN A 31 10.66 24.04 15.39
CA GLN A 31 11.50 22.87 15.14
C GLN A 31 11.01 21.63 15.90
N ARG A 32 10.51 21.79 17.12
CA ARG A 32 9.96 20.69 17.91
C ARG A 32 8.63 20.20 17.34
N GLU A 33 7.76 21.10 16.88
CA GLU A 33 6.52 20.76 16.18
C GLU A 33 6.81 20.15 14.81
N TYR A 34 7.73 20.71 14.01
CA TYR A 34 8.19 20.10 12.75
C TYR A 34 8.86 18.74 12.97
N SER A 35 9.68 18.60 14.01
CA SER A 35 10.29 17.33 14.39
C SER A 35 9.24 16.30 14.83
N THR A 36 8.20 16.74 15.54
CA THR A 36 7.11 15.86 15.99
C THR A 36 6.21 15.45 14.84
N VAL A 37 5.85 16.40 13.95
CA VAL A 37 5.07 16.10 12.72
C VAL A 37 5.90 15.26 11.75
N ALA A 38 7.19 15.55 11.58
CA ALA A 38 8.10 14.73 10.78
C ALA A 38 8.29 13.32 11.38
N LYS A 39 8.39 13.21 12.72
CA LYS A 39 8.37 11.90 13.39
C LYS A 39 7.04 11.18 13.26
N MET A 40 5.90 11.87 13.32
CA MET A 40 4.59 11.24 13.07
C MET A 40 4.45 10.76 11.61
N VAL A 41 4.99 11.49 10.63
CA VAL A 41 5.01 11.09 9.21
C VAL A 41 5.97 9.91 8.98
N LEU A 42 7.13 9.90 9.64
CA LEU A 42 8.09 8.78 9.58
C LEU A 42 7.66 7.55 10.41
N HIS A 43 6.71 7.70 11.34
CA HIS A 43 6.32 6.65 12.29
C HIS A 43 4.85 6.23 12.18
N GLY A 44 4.20 6.52 11.05
CA GLY A 44 2.90 5.93 10.72
C GLY A 44 3.00 4.40 10.57
N PRO A 45 1.86 3.68 10.53
CA PRO A 45 1.86 2.24 10.34
C PRO A 45 2.66 1.84 9.10
N ARG A 46 3.41 0.74 9.18
CA ARG A 46 4.05 0.13 8.01
C ARG A 46 2.96 -0.30 7.04
N PRO A 47 3.07 0.04 5.74
CA PRO A 47 2.12 -0.45 4.76
C PRO A 47 2.14 -1.98 4.68
N LEU A 48 1.02 -2.58 4.28
CA LEU A 48 0.89 -4.00 3.99
C LEU A 48 0.95 -4.21 2.48
N VAL A 49 1.98 -4.88 1.99
CA VAL A 49 2.06 -5.34 0.62
C VAL A 49 1.58 -6.78 0.55
N LEU A 50 0.49 -7.02 -0.17
CA LEU A 50 -0.02 -8.35 -0.45
C LEU A 50 0.32 -8.72 -1.89
N CYS A 51 1.00 -9.83 -2.09
CA CYS A 51 1.41 -10.33 -3.40
C CYS A 51 1.04 -11.80 -3.57
N GLY A 52 1.02 -12.26 -4.80
CA GLY A 52 0.77 -13.64 -5.16
C GLY A 52 -0.02 -13.78 -6.45
N PRO A 53 -0.06 -14.96 -7.05
CA PRO A 53 -0.68 -15.19 -8.35
C PRO A 53 -2.16 -14.79 -8.39
N SER A 54 -2.61 -14.37 -9.57
CA SER A 54 -4.05 -14.22 -9.80
C SER A 54 -4.76 -15.55 -9.54
N GLY A 55 -5.81 -15.54 -8.71
CA GLY A 55 -6.50 -16.77 -8.29
C GLY A 55 -6.00 -17.38 -6.98
N SER A 56 -4.95 -16.83 -6.34
CA SER A 56 -4.48 -17.30 -5.03
C SER A 56 -5.44 -16.98 -3.87
N GLY A 57 -6.42 -16.07 -4.07
CA GLY A 57 -7.42 -15.72 -3.06
C GLY A 57 -7.12 -14.45 -2.25
N LYS A 58 -6.17 -13.62 -2.67
CA LYS A 58 -5.82 -12.34 -2.02
C LYS A 58 -7.03 -11.45 -1.73
N SER A 59 -7.86 -11.19 -2.74
CA SER A 59 -9.02 -10.30 -2.62
C SER A 59 -10.03 -10.79 -1.58
N THR A 60 -10.22 -12.12 -1.46
CA THR A 60 -11.12 -12.72 -0.47
C THR A 60 -10.56 -12.56 0.96
N LEU A 61 -9.25 -12.77 1.13
CA LEU A 61 -8.58 -12.54 2.41
C LEU A 61 -8.63 -11.07 2.81
N LEU A 62 -8.37 -10.16 1.87
CA LEU A 62 -8.46 -8.71 2.13
C LEU A 62 -9.87 -8.28 2.51
N LYS A 63 -10.88 -8.76 1.78
CA LYS A 63 -12.29 -8.46 2.11
C LYS A 63 -12.59 -8.84 3.57
N LYS A 64 -12.21 -10.05 3.98
CA LYS A 64 -12.41 -10.53 5.36
C LYS A 64 -11.61 -9.69 6.36
N LEU A 65 -10.39 -9.29 6.02
CA LEU A 65 -9.54 -8.46 6.86
C LEU A 65 -10.18 -7.07 7.11
N PHE A 66 -10.73 -6.43 6.07
CA PHE A 66 -11.42 -5.15 6.20
C PHE A 66 -12.74 -5.27 6.98
N GLU A 67 -13.42 -6.42 6.90
CA GLU A 67 -14.63 -6.70 7.68
C GLU A 67 -14.34 -6.89 9.17
N GLU A 68 -13.25 -7.59 9.52
CA GLU A 68 -12.86 -7.86 10.90
C GLU A 68 -12.20 -6.65 11.57
N PHE A 69 -11.47 -5.84 10.79
CA PHE A 69 -10.76 -4.65 11.27
C PHE A 69 -11.26 -3.37 10.58
N PRO A 70 -12.50 -2.95 10.84
CA PRO A 70 -13.05 -1.76 10.20
C PRO A 70 -12.21 -0.51 10.55
N ASN A 71 -11.99 0.36 9.56
CA ASN A 71 -11.20 1.60 9.70
C ASN A 71 -9.71 1.45 10.02
N THR A 72 -9.19 0.24 10.25
CA THR A 72 -7.75 0.00 10.49
C THR A 72 -6.95 0.05 9.20
N PHE A 73 -7.52 -0.45 8.10
CA PHE A 73 -6.87 -0.52 6.80
C PHE A 73 -7.48 0.47 5.80
N GLY A 74 -6.70 0.83 4.80
CA GLY A 74 -7.15 1.57 3.64
C GLY A 74 -6.39 1.12 2.39
N PHE A 75 -7.07 0.98 1.25
CA PHE A 75 -6.40 0.71 -0.02
C PHE A 75 -5.71 1.96 -0.54
N SER A 76 -4.50 1.79 -1.09
CA SER A 76 -3.97 2.76 -2.05
C SER A 76 -4.68 2.53 -3.39
N VAL A 77 -5.51 3.50 -3.78
CA VAL A 77 -6.17 3.41 -5.09
C VAL A 77 -5.13 3.56 -6.19
N SER A 78 -4.91 2.49 -6.94
CA SER A 78 -3.91 2.47 -8.03
C SER A 78 -4.38 3.26 -9.24
N HIS A 79 -3.44 3.76 -10.02
CA HIS A 79 -3.69 4.37 -11.34
C HIS A 79 -3.70 3.29 -12.42
N THR A 80 -4.49 3.48 -13.47
CA THR A 80 -4.45 2.61 -14.65
C THR A 80 -4.82 3.38 -15.93
N THR A 81 -4.21 2.95 -17.03
CA THR A 81 -4.56 3.44 -18.38
C THR A 81 -5.62 2.56 -19.06
N ARG A 82 -6.10 1.52 -18.37
CA ARG A 82 -7.22 0.70 -18.81
C ARG A 82 -8.52 1.49 -18.70
N GLN A 83 -9.40 1.31 -19.66
CA GLN A 83 -10.75 1.86 -19.57
C GLN A 83 -11.53 1.24 -18.39
N PRO A 84 -12.40 2.02 -17.71
CA PRO A 84 -13.27 1.51 -16.66
C PRO A 84 -14.17 0.38 -17.19
N ARG A 85 -14.42 -0.61 -16.37
CA ARG A 85 -15.44 -1.63 -16.63
C ARG A 85 -16.79 -1.16 -16.09
N VAL A 86 -17.86 -1.83 -16.49
CA VAL A 86 -19.21 -1.58 -15.96
C VAL A 86 -19.18 -1.74 -14.44
N GLY A 87 -19.61 -0.71 -13.72
CA GLY A 87 -19.63 -0.68 -12.25
C GLY A 87 -18.33 -0.24 -11.58
N GLU A 88 -17.29 0.09 -12.34
CA GLU A 88 -16.08 0.70 -11.78
C GLU A 88 -16.20 2.23 -11.76
N GLU A 89 -15.78 2.85 -10.66
CA GLU A 89 -15.82 4.30 -10.43
C GLU A 89 -14.41 4.85 -10.25
N ASP A 90 -14.14 6.01 -10.87
CA ASP A 90 -12.86 6.71 -10.74
C ASP A 90 -12.61 7.16 -9.29
N GLY A 91 -11.37 7.02 -8.83
CA GLY A 91 -10.98 7.34 -7.47
C GLY A 91 -11.44 6.33 -6.39
N VAL A 92 -12.25 5.33 -6.76
CA VAL A 92 -12.73 4.26 -5.88
C VAL A 92 -12.05 2.93 -6.21
N HIS A 93 -12.16 2.50 -7.46
CA HIS A 93 -11.56 1.24 -7.93
C HIS A 93 -10.16 1.46 -8.48
N TYR A 94 -10.01 2.49 -9.29
CA TYR A 94 -8.76 2.99 -9.86
C TYR A 94 -8.84 4.50 -10.06
N HIS A 95 -7.69 5.15 -10.18
CA HIS A 95 -7.58 6.45 -10.85
C HIS A 95 -7.35 6.15 -12.33
N PHE A 96 -8.40 6.33 -13.15
CA PHE A 96 -8.33 6.11 -14.59
C PHE A 96 -7.67 7.30 -15.25
N THR A 97 -6.64 7.06 -16.07
CA THR A 97 -5.84 8.11 -16.71
C THR A 97 -5.43 7.71 -18.13
N THR A 98 -4.88 8.64 -18.89
CA THR A 98 -4.30 8.34 -20.20
C THR A 98 -2.88 7.80 -20.09
N LYS A 99 -2.39 7.14 -21.15
CA LYS A 99 -1.00 6.66 -21.19
C LYS A 99 -0.01 7.82 -21.09
N GLU A 100 -0.33 8.92 -21.75
CA GLU A 100 0.49 10.13 -21.81
C GLU A 100 0.63 10.79 -20.43
N GLU A 101 -0.50 10.92 -19.72
CA GLU A 101 -0.52 11.49 -18.36
C GLU A 101 0.21 10.59 -17.37
N MET A 102 -0.05 9.28 -17.45
CA MET A 102 0.63 8.31 -16.58
C MET A 102 2.13 8.29 -16.83
N GLN A 103 2.58 8.32 -18.09
CA GLN A 103 4.00 8.35 -18.42
C GLN A 103 4.68 9.60 -17.87
N LYS A 104 4.05 10.79 -18.02
CA LYS A 104 4.57 12.03 -17.42
C LYS A 104 4.73 11.93 -15.91
N ALA A 105 3.76 11.31 -15.23
CA ALA A 105 3.82 11.13 -13.78
C ALA A 105 4.87 10.09 -13.36
N ILE A 106 5.11 9.06 -14.18
CA ILE A 106 6.20 8.09 -13.99
C ILE A 106 7.56 8.80 -14.14
N ASP A 107 7.75 9.56 -15.19
CA ASP A 107 9.00 10.31 -15.48
C ASP A 107 9.28 11.36 -14.38
N ALA A 108 8.23 11.89 -13.77
CA ALA A 108 8.31 12.79 -12.61
C ALA A 108 8.56 12.06 -11.28
N GLY A 109 8.72 10.72 -11.27
CA GLY A 109 9.01 9.93 -10.08
C GLY A 109 7.89 9.90 -9.05
N GLN A 110 6.63 10.04 -9.48
CA GLN A 110 5.46 10.12 -8.59
C GLN A 110 4.95 8.73 -8.13
N PHE A 111 5.43 7.66 -8.75
CA PHE A 111 5.03 6.30 -8.43
C PHE A 111 6.03 5.59 -7.53
N LEU A 112 5.53 4.69 -6.69
CA LEU A 112 6.31 3.73 -5.91
C LEU A 112 6.65 2.51 -6.75
N GLU A 113 5.68 2.06 -7.53
CA GLU A 113 5.82 0.97 -8.48
C GLU A 113 4.93 1.19 -9.69
N THR A 114 5.31 0.60 -10.81
CA THR A 114 4.52 0.55 -12.04
C THR A 114 4.67 -0.81 -12.70
N ALA A 115 3.60 -1.27 -13.35
CA ALA A 115 3.58 -2.51 -14.10
C ALA A 115 2.83 -2.33 -15.42
N CYS A 116 3.21 -3.11 -16.42
CA CYS A 116 2.49 -3.19 -17.69
C CYS A 116 1.81 -4.55 -17.79
N PHE A 117 0.48 -4.55 -17.89
CA PHE A 117 -0.30 -5.77 -18.05
C PHE A 117 -1.32 -5.61 -19.17
N SER A 118 -1.33 -6.55 -20.11
CA SER A 118 -2.23 -6.53 -21.30
C SER A 118 -2.23 -5.20 -22.05
N GLY A 119 -1.06 -4.57 -22.19
CA GLY A 119 -0.88 -3.31 -22.91
C GLY A 119 -1.34 -2.05 -22.16
N ASN A 120 -1.78 -2.20 -20.93
CA ASN A 120 -2.13 -1.08 -20.04
C ASN A 120 -1.09 -0.92 -18.93
N LEU A 121 -0.90 0.33 -18.53
CA LEU A 121 -0.08 0.67 -17.38
C LEU A 121 -0.93 0.62 -16.10
N TYR A 122 -0.30 0.20 -15.03
CA TYR A 122 -0.82 0.23 -13.66
C TYR A 122 0.27 0.80 -12.76
N GLY A 123 -0.10 1.40 -11.64
CA GLY A 123 0.90 1.86 -10.68
C GLY A 123 0.30 2.43 -9.41
N THR A 124 1.07 2.32 -8.34
CA THR A 124 0.74 2.88 -7.04
C THR A 124 1.50 4.18 -6.82
N SER A 125 0.78 5.29 -6.73
CA SER A 125 1.41 6.60 -6.50
C SER A 125 1.84 6.77 -5.04
N LYS A 126 2.95 7.49 -4.84
CA LYS A 126 3.43 7.90 -3.50
C LYS A 126 2.36 8.64 -2.72
N ARG A 127 1.60 9.51 -3.40
CA ARG A 127 0.51 10.29 -2.81
C ARG A 127 -0.62 9.41 -2.29
N ALA A 128 -1.08 8.42 -3.06
CA ALA A 128 -2.16 7.53 -2.65
C ALA A 128 -1.81 6.77 -1.35
N VAL A 129 -0.57 6.30 -1.22
CA VAL A 129 -0.09 5.64 -0.01
C VAL A 129 -0.02 6.61 1.16
N GLU A 130 0.52 7.81 0.93
CA GLU A 130 0.67 8.82 1.98
C GLU A 130 -0.69 9.33 2.49
N ASP A 131 -1.68 9.50 1.63
CA ASP A 131 -3.02 9.93 2.02
C ASP A 131 -3.68 8.91 2.97
N VAL A 132 -3.53 7.60 2.72
CA VAL A 132 -4.00 6.54 3.61
C VAL A 132 -3.24 6.56 4.96
N ARG A 133 -1.91 6.72 4.92
CA ARG A 133 -1.07 6.77 6.13
C ARG A 133 -1.38 7.99 6.99
N ARG A 134 -1.63 9.15 6.38
CA ARG A 134 -2.04 10.39 7.09
C ARG A 134 -3.39 10.25 7.76
N ALA A 135 -4.27 9.40 7.24
CA ALA A 135 -5.52 9.05 7.89
C ALA A 135 -5.33 8.08 9.09
N GLY A 136 -4.09 7.74 9.46
CA GLY A 136 -3.75 6.84 10.57
C GLY A 136 -4.04 5.36 10.27
N LYS A 137 -4.25 5.01 8.99
CA LYS A 137 -4.59 3.65 8.55
C LYS A 137 -3.35 2.92 8.03
N VAL A 138 -3.38 1.59 8.15
CA VAL A 138 -2.43 0.70 7.46
C VAL A 138 -2.77 0.71 5.97
N CYS A 139 -1.87 1.24 5.15
CA CYS A 139 -2.07 1.28 3.70
C CYS A 139 -1.86 -0.13 3.12
N VAL A 140 -2.83 -0.62 2.35
CA VAL A 140 -2.75 -1.93 1.67
C VAL A 140 -2.42 -1.71 0.20
N LEU A 141 -1.36 -2.39 -0.27
CA LEU A 141 -0.96 -2.48 -1.66
C LEU A 141 -1.17 -3.93 -2.13
N ASP A 142 -2.08 -4.17 -3.08
CA ASP A 142 -2.25 -5.47 -3.76
C ASP A 142 -1.53 -5.38 -5.11
N ILE A 143 -0.27 -5.83 -5.15
CA ILE A 143 0.64 -5.66 -6.28
C ILE A 143 1.27 -6.98 -6.71
N GLU A 144 1.74 -7.02 -7.96
CA GLU A 144 2.45 -8.17 -8.52
C GLU A 144 3.93 -8.18 -8.10
N VAL A 145 4.64 -9.29 -8.35
CA VAL A 145 6.05 -9.48 -8.00
C VAL A 145 6.94 -8.34 -8.54
N GLN A 146 6.69 -7.86 -9.76
CA GLN A 146 7.46 -6.73 -10.32
C GLN A 146 7.30 -5.45 -9.47
N GLY A 147 6.08 -5.18 -8.99
CA GLY A 147 5.82 -4.08 -8.07
C GLY A 147 6.51 -4.26 -6.72
N VAL A 148 6.50 -5.50 -6.17
CA VAL A 148 7.23 -5.83 -4.94
C VAL A 148 8.72 -5.51 -5.08
N MET A 149 9.35 -5.91 -6.19
CA MET A 149 10.77 -5.63 -6.45
C MET A 149 11.06 -4.13 -6.49
N GLN A 150 10.18 -3.32 -7.06
CA GLN A 150 10.31 -1.86 -7.11
C GLN A 150 10.11 -1.24 -5.72
N VAL A 151 9.07 -1.65 -4.98
CA VAL A 151 8.79 -1.16 -3.63
C VAL A 151 9.94 -1.47 -2.67
N LYS A 152 10.62 -2.60 -2.81
CA LYS A 152 11.83 -2.96 -2.04
C LYS A 152 13.01 -2.02 -2.28
N GLN A 153 13.03 -1.25 -3.37
CA GLN A 153 14.07 -0.26 -3.65
C GLN A 153 13.74 1.13 -3.07
N THR A 154 12.57 1.26 -2.42
CA THR A 154 12.14 2.51 -1.79
C THR A 154 12.37 2.47 -0.28
N ASP A 155 12.24 3.62 0.37
CA ASP A 155 12.30 3.79 1.83
C ASP A 155 10.94 3.56 2.53
N LEU A 156 9.97 2.94 1.84
CA LEU A 156 8.61 2.76 2.35
C LEU A 156 8.52 1.82 3.56
N ASP A 157 9.43 0.85 3.67
CA ASP A 157 9.50 -0.16 4.75
C ASP A 157 8.16 -0.89 4.99
N PRO A 158 7.53 -1.53 3.99
CA PRO A 158 6.28 -2.23 4.20
C PRO A 158 6.47 -3.62 4.83
N VAL A 159 5.37 -4.21 5.27
CA VAL A 159 5.27 -5.64 5.61
C VAL A 159 4.88 -6.40 4.36
N PHE A 160 5.66 -7.38 3.94
CA PHE A 160 5.45 -8.15 2.73
C PHE A 160 4.81 -9.51 3.02
N VAL A 161 3.63 -9.75 2.46
CA VAL A 161 2.88 -11.01 2.58
C VAL A 161 2.70 -11.64 1.22
N PHE A 162 3.10 -12.90 1.06
CA PHE A 162 2.85 -13.67 -0.14
C PHE A 162 1.74 -14.70 0.07
N VAL A 163 0.73 -14.67 -0.80
CA VAL A 163 -0.38 -15.63 -0.78
C VAL A 163 -0.26 -16.57 -1.97
N LYS A 164 -0.11 -17.87 -1.69
CA LYS A 164 0.00 -18.89 -2.73
C LYS A 164 -1.16 -19.89 -2.70
N PRO A 165 -1.55 -20.45 -3.86
CA PRO A 165 -2.44 -21.61 -3.91
C PRO A 165 -1.72 -22.85 -3.36
N PRO A 166 -2.43 -23.91 -2.99
CA PRO A 166 -1.82 -25.17 -2.54
C PRO A 166 -1.05 -25.89 -3.67
N SER A 167 -1.46 -25.69 -4.92
CA SER A 167 -0.81 -26.25 -6.09
C SER A 167 -1.14 -25.49 -7.36
N MET A 168 -0.36 -25.70 -8.42
CA MET A 168 -0.65 -25.15 -9.74
C MET A 168 -1.95 -25.72 -10.34
N ALA A 169 -2.27 -26.98 -10.05
CA ALA A 169 -3.53 -27.59 -10.50
C ALA A 169 -4.75 -26.93 -9.87
N GLU A 170 -4.68 -26.62 -8.58
CA GLU A 170 -5.75 -25.90 -7.89
C GLU A 170 -5.86 -24.45 -8.42
N LEU A 171 -4.74 -23.80 -8.71
CA LEU A 171 -4.74 -22.47 -9.31
C LEU A 171 -5.42 -22.46 -10.67
N GLU A 172 -5.07 -23.41 -11.54
CA GLU A 172 -5.68 -23.57 -12.86
C GLU A 172 -7.20 -23.78 -12.74
N LYS A 173 -7.62 -24.68 -11.84
CA LYS A 173 -9.04 -24.90 -11.56
C LYS A 173 -9.75 -23.61 -11.17
N ARG A 174 -9.20 -22.85 -10.21
CA ARG A 174 -9.79 -21.56 -9.74
C ARG A 174 -9.87 -20.52 -10.86
N LEU A 175 -8.89 -20.48 -11.76
CA LEU A 175 -8.90 -19.57 -12.90
C LEU A 175 -9.97 -19.98 -13.94
N ARG A 176 -10.11 -21.29 -14.23
CA ARG A 176 -11.15 -21.81 -15.13
C ARG A 176 -12.56 -21.60 -14.60
N ASP A 177 -12.78 -21.80 -13.30
CA ASP A 177 -14.08 -21.63 -12.65
C ASP A 177 -14.63 -20.19 -12.72
N ARG A 178 -13.77 -19.19 -12.98
CA ARG A 178 -14.20 -17.79 -13.19
C ARG A 178 -14.91 -17.57 -14.54
N ASN A 179 -14.74 -18.45 -15.50
CA ASN A 179 -15.33 -18.37 -16.85
C ASN A 179 -15.12 -17.02 -17.57
N THR A 180 -14.05 -16.30 -17.25
CA THR A 180 -13.73 -14.98 -17.81
C THR A 180 -12.52 -14.99 -18.72
N GLU A 181 -11.87 -16.14 -18.90
CA GLU A 181 -10.58 -16.26 -19.58
C GLU A 181 -10.71 -17.06 -20.87
N THR A 182 -9.98 -16.63 -21.89
CA THR A 182 -9.68 -17.48 -23.05
C THR A 182 -8.56 -18.45 -22.67
N GLU A 183 -8.45 -19.58 -23.39
CA GLU A 183 -7.37 -20.54 -23.13
C GLU A 183 -5.97 -19.90 -23.26
N GLU A 184 -5.78 -19.00 -24.22
CA GLU A 184 -4.52 -18.26 -24.38
C GLU A 184 -4.23 -17.37 -23.18
N SER A 185 -5.23 -16.63 -22.67
CA SER A 185 -5.11 -15.80 -21.47
C SER A 185 -4.80 -16.66 -20.24
N LEU A 186 -5.46 -17.80 -20.10
CA LEU A 186 -5.23 -18.74 -19.02
C LEU A 186 -3.78 -19.25 -19.01
N GLN A 187 -3.26 -19.69 -20.17
CA GLN A 187 -1.88 -20.19 -20.27
C GLN A 187 -0.84 -19.09 -19.93
N LYS A 188 -1.07 -17.86 -20.36
CA LYS A 188 -0.21 -16.73 -19.98
C LYS A 188 -0.20 -16.53 -18.48
N ARG A 189 -1.38 -16.55 -17.83
CA ARG A 189 -1.50 -16.42 -16.36
C ARG A 189 -0.83 -17.55 -15.60
N LEU A 190 -0.97 -18.79 -16.06
CA LEU A 190 -0.31 -19.96 -15.45
C LEU A 190 1.22 -19.88 -15.59
N ASN A 191 1.72 -19.41 -16.72
CA ASN A 191 3.15 -19.21 -16.90
C ASN A 191 3.69 -18.09 -16.00
N THR A 192 2.98 -16.96 -15.90
CA THR A 192 3.32 -15.89 -14.95
C THR A 192 3.29 -16.39 -13.51
N ALA A 193 2.27 -17.17 -13.13
CA ALA A 193 2.15 -17.72 -11.79
C ALA A 193 3.33 -18.61 -11.39
N LYS A 194 3.94 -19.36 -12.31
CA LYS A 194 5.13 -20.17 -12.03
C LYS A 194 6.30 -19.31 -11.57
N SER A 195 6.57 -18.21 -12.28
CA SER A 195 7.65 -17.29 -11.91
C SER A 195 7.34 -16.53 -10.62
N GLU A 196 6.07 -16.14 -10.41
CA GLU A 196 5.65 -15.47 -9.17
C GLU A 196 5.79 -16.40 -7.96
N LEU A 197 5.42 -17.69 -8.10
CA LEU A 197 5.58 -18.67 -7.03
C LEU A 197 7.06 -18.92 -6.72
N ALA A 198 7.91 -19.06 -7.72
CA ALA A 198 9.34 -19.23 -7.52
C ALA A 198 9.93 -18.07 -6.71
N TYR A 199 9.62 -16.82 -7.09
CA TYR A 199 10.04 -15.64 -6.34
C TYR A 199 9.43 -15.57 -4.93
N GLY A 200 8.13 -15.91 -4.82
CA GLY A 200 7.40 -15.85 -3.56
C GLY A 200 7.86 -16.86 -2.51
N GLU A 201 8.40 -17.99 -2.95
CA GLU A 201 8.92 -19.06 -2.09
C GLU A 201 10.41 -18.91 -1.75
N GLU A 202 11.11 -18.00 -2.43
CA GLU A 202 12.51 -17.72 -2.13
C GLU A 202 12.66 -17.06 -0.76
N PRO A 203 13.49 -17.61 0.14
CA PRO A 203 13.68 -17.08 1.49
C PRO A 203 14.15 -15.61 1.47
N GLY A 204 13.52 -14.79 2.30
CA GLY A 204 13.85 -13.36 2.43
C GLY A 204 13.10 -12.42 1.48
N ASN A 205 12.32 -12.95 0.54
CA ASN A 205 11.51 -12.10 -0.34
C ASN A 205 10.24 -11.58 0.33
N PHE A 206 9.69 -12.32 1.29
CA PHE A 206 8.48 -11.95 2.03
C PHE A 206 8.65 -12.22 3.51
N ASP A 207 8.00 -11.42 4.35
CA ASP A 207 7.99 -11.61 5.82
C ASP A 207 7.20 -12.87 6.20
N ILE A 208 6.17 -13.20 5.41
CA ILE A 208 5.38 -14.43 5.56
C ILE A 208 4.86 -14.95 4.22
N VAL A 209 4.84 -16.27 4.08
CA VAL A 209 4.17 -16.99 2.97
C VAL A 209 2.98 -17.75 3.51
N ILE A 210 1.81 -17.49 2.93
CA ILE A 210 0.52 -18.08 3.31
C ILE A 210 0.03 -18.99 2.19
N THR A 211 -0.07 -20.29 2.45
CA THR A 211 -0.73 -21.23 1.53
C THR A 211 -2.23 -21.17 1.77
N ASN A 212 -2.98 -20.78 0.76
CA ASN A 212 -4.45 -20.69 0.81
C ASN A 212 -5.08 -21.99 0.28
N ASP A 213 -4.90 -23.06 1.05
CA ASP A 213 -5.55 -24.37 0.87
C ASP A 213 -6.94 -24.41 1.51
N ASN A 214 -7.05 -23.78 2.68
CA ASN A 214 -8.28 -23.57 3.42
C ASN A 214 -8.36 -22.10 3.82
N PHE A 215 -9.46 -21.45 3.46
CA PHE A 215 -9.65 -20.02 3.67
C PHE A 215 -9.53 -19.61 5.13
N ASP A 216 -10.20 -20.32 6.05
CA ASP A 216 -10.22 -19.95 7.47
C ASP A 216 -8.84 -20.10 8.11
N LYS A 217 -8.10 -21.14 7.77
CA LYS A 217 -6.72 -21.33 8.22
C LYS A 217 -5.78 -20.27 7.65
N ALA A 218 -5.90 -19.96 6.36
CA ALA A 218 -5.10 -18.93 5.71
C ALA A 218 -5.39 -17.55 6.30
N PHE A 219 -6.67 -17.23 6.54
CA PHE A 219 -7.08 -15.99 7.17
C PHE A 219 -6.57 -15.89 8.61
N THR A 220 -6.73 -16.94 9.41
CA THR A 220 -6.20 -16.99 10.79
C THR A 220 -4.69 -16.73 10.81
N LYS A 221 -3.94 -17.38 9.92
CA LYS A 221 -2.49 -17.18 9.81
C LYS A 221 -2.13 -15.73 9.43
N LEU A 222 -2.86 -15.12 8.49
CA LEU A 222 -2.68 -13.72 8.11
C LEU A 222 -2.97 -12.78 9.28
N ARG A 223 -4.11 -12.95 9.93
CA ARG A 223 -4.54 -12.14 11.07
C ARG A 223 -3.54 -12.19 12.22
N ASP A 224 -3.18 -13.40 12.65
CA ASP A 224 -2.28 -13.60 13.80
C ASP A 224 -0.89 -13.01 13.54
N PHE A 225 -0.41 -13.12 12.29
CA PHE A 225 0.83 -12.47 11.87
C PHE A 225 0.73 -10.94 11.93
N LEU A 226 -0.34 -10.36 11.39
CA LEU A 226 -0.54 -8.91 11.41
C LEU A 226 -0.71 -8.36 12.84
N GLU A 227 -1.41 -9.07 13.72
CA GLU A 227 -1.52 -8.68 15.13
C GLU A 227 -0.16 -8.66 15.83
N GLN A 228 0.74 -9.60 15.52
CA GLN A 228 2.11 -9.61 16.05
C GLN A 228 2.93 -8.43 15.50
N GLU A 229 2.82 -8.15 14.20
CA GLU A 229 3.49 -7.01 13.58
C GLU A 229 2.98 -5.67 14.14
N PHE A 230 1.70 -5.53 14.40
CA PHE A 230 1.14 -4.32 15.02
C PHE A 230 1.67 -4.11 16.45
N LYS A 231 1.74 -5.17 17.24
CA LYS A 231 2.34 -5.11 18.59
C LYS A 231 3.80 -4.67 18.53
N LYS A 232 4.59 -5.25 17.61
CA LYS A 232 5.99 -4.88 17.39
C LYS A 232 6.13 -3.41 17.00
N GLN A 233 5.36 -2.96 16.01
CA GLN A 233 5.35 -1.57 15.55
C GLN A 233 4.95 -0.59 16.66
N THR A 234 4.00 -0.96 17.54
CA THR A 234 3.62 -0.15 18.70
C THR A 234 4.77 0.00 19.70
N VAL A 235 5.52 -1.07 19.95
CA VAL A 235 6.73 -1.03 20.80
C VAL A 235 7.82 -0.15 20.17
N GLU A 236 7.93 -0.13 18.84
CA GLU A 236 8.83 0.75 18.08
C GLU A 236 8.37 2.22 18.04
N GLY A 237 7.24 2.54 18.68
CA GLY A 237 6.70 3.91 18.75
C GLY A 237 5.88 4.32 17.52
N ARG A 238 5.45 3.39 16.69
CA ARG A 238 4.53 3.65 15.57
C ARG A 238 3.09 3.72 16.09
N HIS A 239 2.35 4.70 15.65
CA HIS A 239 0.95 4.85 16.06
C HIS A 239 0.03 4.09 15.09
N ILE A 240 -0.60 3.03 15.59
CA ILE A 240 -1.56 2.21 14.83
C ILE A 240 -2.90 2.26 15.54
N GLN A 241 -3.96 2.67 14.83
CA GLN A 241 -5.32 2.58 15.33
C GLN A 241 -5.93 1.25 14.90
N ILE A 242 -6.07 0.33 15.84
CA ILE A 242 -6.67 -0.99 15.58
C ILE A 242 -8.11 -0.96 16.06
N HIS A 243 -9.05 -1.11 15.12
CA HIS A 243 -10.46 -1.27 15.41
C HIS A 243 -10.86 -2.69 15.02
N ARG A 244 -11.22 -3.52 15.99
CA ARG A 244 -11.70 -4.89 15.78
C ARG A 244 -13.18 -4.99 16.14
N LYS A 245 -13.95 -5.72 15.31
CA LYS A 245 -15.34 -6.09 15.61
C LYS A 245 -15.40 -7.21 16.64
#